data_ece26b9e1ac6d488bbde87d9abbe80cd
#
_entry.id   ece26b9e1ac6d488bbde87d9abbe80cd
#
_cell.length_a   1.000
_cell.length_b   1.000
_cell.length_c   1.000
_cell.angle_alpha   90.00
_cell.angle_beta   90.00
_cell.angle_gamma   90.00
#
_symmetry.space_group_name_H-M   'P 1'
#
loop_
_entity.id
_entity.type
_entity.pdbx_description
1 polymer ?
#
loop_
_entity_poly.entity_id
_entity_poly.type
_entity_poly.pdbx_seq_one_letter_code
_entity_poly.pdbx_strand_id
1 'polypeptide(L)'
;MRVRMTEVYRDWINSLRDRTGRARIQVRVDRLANGSPGQHRNLPGGISELKIDFGPGYRVYYTERGGELIIVLAGGDKSTQQQDIRTAITLARNL
;
A
#
# COMPACT_ATOMS: atom_id res chain seq x y z
N MET A 1 -2.38 -4.93 15.09
CA MET A 1 -2.12 -5.85 13.97
C MET A 1 -0.64 -5.88 13.62
N ARG A 2 -0.15 -7.03 13.20
CA ARG A 2 1.19 -7.12 12.65
C ARG A 2 1.19 -6.60 11.21
N VAL A 3 2.29 -5.99 10.81
CA VAL A 3 2.46 -5.50 9.44
C VAL A 3 3.74 -6.08 8.86
N ARG A 4 3.64 -6.63 7.67
CA ARG A 4 4.78 -7.04 6.86
C ARG A 4 4.79 -6.25 5.58
N MET A 5 5.95 -6.10 5.00
CA MET A 5 6.13 -5.37 3.75
C MET A 5 6.88 -6.26 2.78
N THR A 6 6.43 -6.30 1.54
CA THR A 6 7.16 -6.98 0.48
C THR A 6 8.41 -6.19 0.12
N GLU A 7 9.36 -6.87 -0.51
CA GLU A 7 10.55 -6.22 -1.05
C GLU A 7 10.18 -5.17 -2.12
N VAL A 8 9.16 -5.46 -2.91
CA VAL A 8 8.66 -4.52 -3.93
C VAL A 8 8.22 -3.20 -3.29
N TYR A 9 7.44 -3.27 -2.22
CA TYR A 9 7.00 -2.07 -1.50
C TYR A 9 8.19 -1.34 -0.86
N ARG A 10 9.09 -2.06 -0.22
CA ARG A 10 10.26 -1.47 0.45
C ARG A 10 11.16 -0.74 -0.54
N ASP A 11 11.41 -1.34 -1.70
CA ASP A 11 12.22 -0.71 -2.73
C ASP A 11 11.57 0.57 -3.24
N TRP A 12 10.25 0.53 -3.45
CA TRP A 12 9.52 1.71 -3.90
C TRP A 12 9.57 2.84 -2.89
N ILE A 13 9.21 2.58 -1.63
CA ILE A 13 9.15 3.64 -0.61
C ILE A 13 10.54 4.20 -0.31
N ASN A 14 11.56 3.37 -0.33
CA ASN A 14 12.94 3.81 -0.08
C ASN A 14 13.53 4.60 -1.24
N SER A 15 13.05 4.39 -2.46
CA SER A 15 13.50 5.12 -3.65
C SER A 15 12.75 6.44 -3.85
N LEU A 16 11.69 6.67 -3.10
CA LEU A 16 10.86 7.86 -3.26
C LEU A 16 11.61 9.11 -2.79
N ARG A 17 11.83 10.05 -3.70
CA ARG A 17 12.58 11.27 -3.41
C ARG A 17 11.76 12.35 -2.70
N ASP A 18 10.45 12.28 -2.83
CA ASP A 18 9.52 13.19 -2.18
C ASP A 18 9.45 12.87 -0.68
N ARG A 19 10.19 13.60 0.13
CA ARG A 19 10.26 13.35 1.57
C ARG A 19 8.93 13.57 2.28
N THR A 20 8.22 14.62 1.90
CA THR A 20 6.90 14.91 2.48
C THR A 20 5.90 13.83 2.10
N GLY A 21 5.89 13.43 0.83
CA GLY A 21 5.04 12.33 0.36
C GLY A 21 5.34 11.03 1.09
N ARG A 22 6.63 10.70 1.25
CA ARG A 22 7.04 9.50 2.00
C ARG A 22 6.53 9.54 3.44
N ALA A 23 6.67 10.68 4.11
CA ALA A 23 6.19 10.82 5.48
C ALA A 23 4.67 10.64 5.59
N ARG A 24 3.91 11.18 4.65
CA ARG A 24 2.47 11.01 4.61
C ARG A 24 2.05 9.56 4.36
N ILE A 25 2.76 8.87 3.49
CA ILE A 25 2.54 7.45 3.23
C ILE A 25 2.79 6.64 4.51
N GLN A 26 3.90 6.89 5.19
CA GLN A 26 4.25 6.18 6.42
C GLN A 26 3.20 6.38 7.51
N VAL A 27 2.70 7.59 7.68
CA VAL A 27 1.63 7.87 8.65
C VAL A 27 0.38 7.04 8.34
N ARG A 28 0.03 6.93 7.05
CA ARG A 28 -1.16 6.17 6.64
C ARG A 28 -0.98 4.68 6.85
N VAL A 29 0.21 4.15 6.58
CA VAL A 29 0.52 2.74 6.84
C VAL A 29 0.49 2.45 8.34
N ASP A 30 1.03 3.35 9.16
CA ASP A 30 0.98 3.21 10.62
C ASP A 30 -0.46 3.21 11.14
N ARG A 31 -1.30 4.08 10.63
CA ARG A 31 -2.72 4.11 10.98
C ARG A 31 -3.44 2.84 10.56
N LEU A 32 -3.13 2.34 9.38
CA LEU A 32 -3.67 1.07 8.90
C LEU A 32 -3.34 -0.06 9.88
N ALA A 33 -2.10 -0.11 10.35
CA ALA A 33 -1.65 -1.10 11.33
C ALA A 33 -2.45 -1.03 12.63
N ASN A 34 -2.96 0.16 12.98
CA ASN A 34 -3.75 0.39 14.17
C ASN A 34 -5.27 0.28 13.92
N GLY A 35 -5.68 -0.22 12.76
CA GLY A 35 -7.08 -0.42 12.44
C GLY A 35 -7.81 0.80 11.89
N SER A 36 -7.09 1.87 11.52
CA SER A 36 -7.66 3.10 10.97
C SER A 36 -7.13 3.38 9.57
N PRO A 37 -7.63 2.69 8.56
CA PRO A 37 -7.09 2.83 7.20
C PRO A 37 -7.32 4.21 6.56
N GLY A 38 -8.32 4.97 7.03
CA GLY A 38 -8.65 6.22 6.37
C GLY A 38 -9.25 5.99 5.00
N GLN A 39 -8.96 6.87 4.05
CA GLN A 39 -9.46 6.75 2.69
C GLN A 39 -8.86 5.53 2.00
N HIS A 40 -9.71 4.55 1.72
CA HIS A 40 -9.29 3.28 1.12
C HIS A 40 -10.46 2.65 0.38
N ARG A 41 -10.16 1.62 -0.42
CA ARG A 41 -11.18 0.81 -1.08
C ARG A 41 -10.70 -0.62 -1.25
N ASN A 42 -11.65 -1.55 -1.28
CA ASN A 42 -11.36 -2.93 -1.62
C ASN A 42 -11.31 -3.08 -3.14
N LEU A 43 -10.40 -3.90 -3.62
CA LEU A 43 -10.21 -4.17 -5.03
C LEU A 43 -10.39 -5.67 -5.30
N PRO A 44 -10.65 -6.07 -6.55
CA PRO A 44 -10.64 -7.49 -6.92
C PRO A 44 -9.30 -8.14 -6.59
N GLY A 45 -9.30 -9.45 -6.36
CA GLY A 45 -8.08 -10.19 -6.08
C GLY A 45 -7.67 -10.23 -4.62
N GLY A 46 -8.55 -9.81 -3.70
CA GLY A 46 -8.27 -9.87 -2.26
C GLY A 46 -7.33 -8.81 -1.75
N ILE A 47 -7.15 -7.74 -2.51
CA ILE A 47 -6.31 -6.60 -2.11
C ILE A 47 -7.15 -5.37 -1.83
N SER A 48 -6.55 -4.40 -1.16
CA SER A 48 -7.13 -3.10 -0.89
C SER A 48 -6.14 -2.00 -1.22
N GLU A 49 -6.65 -0.79 -1.42
CA GLU A 49 -5.86 0.37 -1.82
C GLU A 49 -6.05 1.49 -0.80
N LEU A 50 -4.94 2.00 -0.25
CA LEU A 50 -4.95 3.29 0.45
C LEU A 50 -4.77 4.39 -0.58
N LYS A 51 -5.58 5.42 -0.50
CA LYS A 51 -5.43 6.61 -1.33
C LYS A 51 -4.86 7.73 -0.48
N ILE A 52 -3.70 8.23 -0.87
CA ILE A 52 -3.05 9.36 -0.22
C ILE A 52 -3.20 10.58 -1.13
N ASP A 53 -4.09 11.48 -0.74
CA ASP A 53 -4.45 12.66 -1.53
C ASP A 53 -3.41 13.76 -1.33
N PHE A 54 -2.24 13.55 -1.87
CA PHE A 54 -1.10 14.44 -1.78
C PHE A 54 -0.20 14.26 -3.01
N GLY A 55 0.35 15.35 -3.52
CA GLY A 55 1.27 15.32 -4.66
C GLY A 55 0.67 14.62 -5.87
N PRO A 56 1.36 13.64 -6.47
CA PRO A 56 0.87 12.95 -7.66
C PRO A 56 -0.28 11.97 -7.39
N GLY A 57 -0.77 11.91 -6.16
CA GLY A 57 -1.81 10.97 -5.77
C GLY A 57 -1.25 9.58 -5.47
N TYR A 58 -0.52 9.47 -4.38
CA TYR A 58 0.10 8.19 -4.00
C TYR A 58 -0.93 7.13 -3.66
N ARG A 59 -0.60 5.89 -3.95
CA ARG A 59 -1.40 4.70 -3.66
C ARG A 59 -0.54 3.64 -3.00
N VAL A 60 -1.12 2.95 -2.01
CA VAL A 60 -0.46 1.81 -1.35
C VAL A 60 -1.44 0.65 -1.38
N TYR A 61 -0.96 -0.51 -1.82
CA TYR A 61 -1.77 -1.72 -1.96
C TYR A 61 -1.41 -2.71 -0.87
N TYR A 62 -2.41 -3.29 -0.23
CA TYR A 62 -2.20 -4.21 0.87
C TYR A 62 -3.24 -5.32 0.84
N THR A 63 -2.97 -6.38 1.59
CA THR A 63 -3.93 -7.44 1.85
C THR A 63 -3.95 -7.75 3.34
N GLU A 64 -5.09 -8.25 3.81
CA GLU A 64 -5.29 -8.60 5.21
C GLU A 64 -5.47 -10.10 5.31
N ARG A 65 -4.80 -10.72 6.27
CA ARG A 65 -4.84 -12.16 6.49
C ARG A 65 -5.28 -12.48 7.91
N GLY A 66 -6.42 -13.17 8.03
CA GLY A 66 -6.92 -13.64 9.31
C GLY A 66 -7.26 -12.55 10.32
N GLY A 67 -7.46 -11.31 9.88
CA GLY A 67 -7.74 -10.19 10.77
C GLY A 67 -6.58 -9.77 11.68
N GLU A 68 -5.40 -10.36 11.53
CA GLU A 68 -4.25 -10.14 12.41
C GLU A 68 -3.00 -9.64 11.69
N LEU A 69 -2.90 -9.90 10.40
CA LEU A 69 -1.71 -9.60 9.61
C LEU A 69 -2.08 -8.76 8.41
N ILE A 70 -1.39 -7.62 8.26
CA ILE A 70 -1.46 -6.80 7.06
C ILE A 70 -0.16 -6.96 6.31
N ILE A 71 -0.25 -7.23 5.01
CA ILE A 71 0.91 -7.30 4.13
C ILE A 71 0.81 -6.15 3.14
N VAL A 72 1.75 -5.22 3.22
CA VAL A 72 1.85 -4.10 2.29
C VAL A 72 2.60 -4.59 1.06
N LEU A 73 1.92 -4.61 -0.07
CA LEU A 73 2.35 -5.33 -1.26
C LEU A 73 3.16 -4.47 -2.23
N ALA A 74 2.66 -3.28 -2.54
CA ALA A 74 3.24 -2.41 -3.55
C ALA A 74 2.75 -0.99 -3.33
N GLY A 75 3.40 -0.04 -3.98
CA GLY A 75 2.98 1.35 -3.98
C GLY A 75 3.29 2.01 -5.31
N GLY A 76 2.70 3.15 -5.51
CA GLY A 76 2.89 3.94 -6.72
C GLY A 76 2.08 5.22 -6.62
N ASP A 77 1.77 5.79 -7.76
CA ASP A 77 0.91 6.97 -7.82
C ASP A 77 -0.21 6.76 -8.82
N LYS A 78 -0.99 7.81 -9.03
CA LYS A 78 -2.14 7.74 -9.95
C LYS A 78 -1.74 7.37 -11.38
N SER A 79 -0.54 7.76 -11.82
CA SER A 79 -0.08 7.52 -13.19
C SER A 79 0.26 6.06 -13.47
N THR A 80 0.60 5.28 -12.44
CA THR A 80 0.99 3.87 -12.56
C THR A 80 -0.03 2.92 -11.95
N GLN A 81 -1.20 3.42 -11.59
CA GLN A 81 -2.18 2.71 -10.78
C GLN A 81 -2.57 1.34 -11.34
N GLN A 82 -2.88 1.25 -12.63
CA GLN A 82 -3.33 -0.03 -13.20
C GLN A 82 -2.24 -1.10 -13.16
N GLN A 83 -1.01 -0.72 -13.49
CA GLN A 83 0.12 -1.63 -13.42
C GLN A 83 0.38 -2.07 -11.98
N ASP A 84 0.32 -1.14 -11.03
CA ASP A 84 0.59 -1.43 -9.64
C ASP A 84 -0.47 -2.34 -9.02
N ILE A 85 -1.72 -2.20 -9.43
CA ILE A 85 -2.81 -3.10 -9.02
C ILE A 85 -2.51 -4.53 -9.49
N ARG A 86 -2.09 -4.71 -10.75
CA ARG A 86 -1.74 -6.03 -11.29
C ARG A 86 -0.57 -6.64 -10.51
N THR A 87 0.44 -5.85 -10.24
CA THR A 87 1.59 -6.28 -9.44
C THR A 87 1.15 -6.73 -8.05
N ALA A 88 0.30 -5.94 -7.39
CA ALA A 88 -0.18 -6.26 -6.05
C ALA A 88 -1.01 -7.55 -6.03
N ILE A 89 -1.86 -7.76 -7.03
CA ILE A 89 -2.65 -9.00 -7.14
C ILE A 89 -1.73 -10.20 -7.30
N THR A 90 -0.72 -10.11 -8.16
CA THR A 90 0.25 -11.19 -8.36
C THR A 90 1.00 -11.50 -7.07
N LEU A 91 1.47 -10.47 -6.36
CA LEU A 91 2.15 -10.66 -5.09
C LEU A 91 1.25 -11.31 -4.05
N ALA A 92 0.00 -10.90 -3.97
CA ALA A 92 -0.96 -11.47 -3.02
C ALA A 92 -1.21 -12.97 -3.28
N ARG A 93 -1.23 -13.38 -4.55
CA ARG A 93 -1.42 -14.79 -4.92
C ARG A 93 -0.24 -15.67 -4.53
N ASN A 94 0.95 -15.10 -4.47
CA ASN A 94 2.19 -15.84 -4.22
C ASN A 94 2.63 -15.82 -2.75
N LEU A 95 1.76 -15.37 -1.88
CA LEU A 95 2.04 -15.38 -0.44
C LEU A 95 1.84 -16.75 0.19
#